data_342641a0b2268b7a14545b07a38c4034
#
_entry.id   342641a0b2268b7a14545b07a38c4034
#
_cell.length_a   1.000
_cell.length_b   1.000
_cell.length_c   1.000
_cell.angle_alpha   90.00
_cell.angle_beta   90.00
_cell.angle_gamma   90.00
#
_symmetry.space_group_name_H-M   'P 1'
#
loop_
_entity.id
_entity.type
_entity.pdbx_description
1 polymer ?
#
loop_
_entity_poly.entity_id
_entity_poly.type
_entity_poly.pdbx_seq_one_letter_code
_entity_poly.pdbx_strand_id
1 'polypeptide(L)'
;MNLDKNILKNNVYIIGDVHGCYYTLMNLLKKLEKNSTIIFVGDLIDKGNFSKKVVQYVIDNNHDCILGNHENLMIKYIKDALLDKNCSNWSSKKYFGGYKTIEDYKYDNKSLEKHLSWMKSLPRYIMIDQYFITHAFALPYYKRRDTKEVQSGLMSNRPSDKEEWGWDWEDGFEDYNITNIYGHEVVEQIDINKNFIGIDTGCVYGKRLSAIELSKKEIISVEINSKDI
;
A
#
# COMPACT_ATOMS: atom_id res chain seq x y z
N MET A 1 1.10 12.59 7.74
CA MET A 1 0.83 13.72 6.81
C MET A 1 -0.65 14.04 6.85
N ASN A 2 -1.01 15.31 6.91
CA ASN A 2 -2.41 15.76 6.85
C ASN A 2 -2.63 16.45 5.50
N LEU A 3 -3.60 15.96 4.73
CA LEU A 3 -4.03 16.64 3.50
C LEU A 3 -5.17 17.62 3.78
N ASP A 4 -5.28 18.64 2.95
CA ASP A 4 -6.34 19.66 3.10
C ASP A 4 -7.72 19.00 2.93
N LYS A 5 -8.67 19.35 3.80
CA LYS A 5 -10.07 18.90 3.70
C LYS A 5 -10.72 19.26 2.37
N ASN A 6 -10.27 20.32 1.71
CA ASN A 6 -10.76 20.71 0.38
C ASN A 6 -10.47 19.66 -0.70
N ILE A 7 -9.54 18.71 -0.46
CA ILE A 7 -9.24 17.63 -1.40
C ILE A 7 -10.48 16.75 -1.64
N LEU A 8 -11.37 16.59 -0.64
CA LEU A 8 -12.63 15.84 -0.77
C LEU A 8 -13.66 16.48 -1.70
N LYS A 9 -13.44 17.72 -2.16
CA LYS A 9 -14.25 18.34 -3.22
C LYS A 9 -13.96 17.73 -4.59
N ASN A 10 -12.80 17.07 -4.76
CA ASN A 10 -12.45 16.27 -5.92
C ASN A 10 -12.68 14.81 -5.59
N ASN A 11 -12.85 13.95 -6.60
CA ASN A 11 -12.90 12.52 -6.37
C ASN A 11 -11.54 12.04 -5.85
N VAL A 12 -11.54 11.37 -4.69
CA VAL A 12 -10.35 10.81 -4.06
C VAL A 12 -10.45 9.29 -4.08
N TYR A 13 -9.51 8.64 -4.74
CA TYR A 13 -9.42 7.19 -4.80
C TYR A 13 -8.26 6.68 -3.96
N ILE A 14 -8.53 5.71 -3.08
CA ILE A 14 -7.50 4.94 -2.38
C ILE A 14 -7.35 3.60 -3.10
N ILE A 15 -6.13 3.27 -3.53
CA ILE A 15 -5.81 2.04 -4.27
C ILE A 15 -5.07 1.08 -3.35
N GLY A 16 -5.49 -0.19 -3.34
CA GLY A 16 -4.85 -1.28 -2.61
C GLY A 16 -3.49 -1.70 -3.18
N ASP A 17 -2.93 -2.77 -2.61
CA ASP A 17 -1.61 -3.30 -2.92
C ASP A 17 -1.47 -3.66 -4.40
N VAL A 18 -0.45 -3.10 -5.07
CA VAL A 18 -0.25 -3.27 -6.52
C VAL A 18 0.75 -4.36 -6.85
N HIS A 19 1.80 -4.49 -6.04
CA HIS A 19 2.81 -5.55 -6.18
C HIS A 19 3.31 -5.76 -7.62
N GLY A 20 3.76 -4.71 -8.28
CA GLY A 20 4.32 -4.82 -9.64
C GLY A 20 3.30 -5.14 -10.74
N CYS A 21 2.00 -5.12 -10.46
CA CYS A 21 0.94 -5.40 -11.42
C CYS A 21 0.60 -4.15 -12.27
N TYR A 22 1.53 -3.74 -13.10
CA TYR A 22 1.46 -2.49 -13.88
C TYR A 22 0.28 -2.45 -14.85
N TYR A 23 0.05 -3.50 -15.65
CA TYR A 23 -1.03 -3.52 -16.64
C TYR A 23 -2.41 -3.56 -15.97
N THR A 24 -2.51 -4.24 -14.85
CA THR A 24 -3.73 -4.24 -14.02
C THR A 24 -3.99 -2.84 -13.45
N LEU A 25 -2.96 -2.17 -12.94
CA LEU A 25 -3.06 -0.78 -12.48
C LEU A 25 -3.56 0.14 -13.60
N MET A 26 -2.97 0.04 -14.81
CA MET A 26 -3.42 0.83 -15.95
C MET A 26 -4.88 0.56 -16.33
N ASN A 27 -5.36 -0.67 -16.16
CA ASN A 27 -6.77 -1.01 -16.41
C ASN A 27 -7.69 -0.42 -15.34
N LEU A 28 -7.27 -0.42 -14.07
CA LEU A 28 -8.03 0.21 -12.98
C LEU A 28 -8.14 1.72 -13.21
N LEU A 29 -7.02 2.39 -13.47
CA LEU A 29 -6.96 3.84 -13.67
C LEU A 29 -7.85 4.35 -14.81
N LYS A 30 -8.04 3.55 -15.86
CA LYS A 30 -8.98 3.89 -16.96
C LYS A 30 -10.44 3.94 -16.52
N LYS A 31 -10.80 3.28 -15.42
CA LYS A 31 -12.17 3.28 -14.86
C LYS A 31 -12.40 4.44 -13.88
N LEU A 32 -11.34 5.05 -13.38
CA LEU A 32 -11.44 6.16 -12.43
C LEU A 32 -11.78 7.46 -13.17
N GLU A 33 -12.44 8.37 -12.47
CA GLU A 33 -12.75 9.69 -13.01
C GLU A 33 -11.46 10.50 -13.27
N LYS A 34 -11.44 11.25 -14.36
CA LYS A 34 -10.30 12.11 -14.70
C LYS A 34 -10.10 13.22 -13.67
N ASN A 35 -8.86 13.64 -13.50
CA ASN A 35 -8.47 14.72 -12.57
C ASN A 35 -8.76 14.40 -11.09
N SER A 36 -8.85 13.11 -10.75
CA SER A 36 -9.01 12.65 -9.38
C SER A 36 -7.69 12.69 -8.61
N THR A 37 -7.77 12.83 -7.31
CA THR A 37 -6.65 12.55 -6.41
C THR A 37 -6.53 11.04 -6.21
N ILE A 38 -5.33 10.50 -6.37
CA ILE A 38 -5.05 9.06 -6.20
C ILE A 38 -4.03 8.89 -5.09
N ILE A 39 -4.34 7.99 -4.15
CA ILE A 39 -3.49 7.64 -3.02
C ILE A 39 -3.31 6.13 -2.99
N PHE A 40 -2.06 5.68 -2.93
CA PHE A 40 -1.71 4.27 -2.80
C PHE A 40 -1.43 3.92 -1.34
N VAL A 41 -1.91 2.77 -0.89
CA VAL A 41 -1.67 2.30 0.48
C VAL A 41 -0.28 1.68 0.69
N GLY A 42 0.58 1.72 -0.31
CA GLY A 42 1.91 1.08 -0.30
C GLY A 42 1.92 -0.25 -1.05
N ASP A 43 2.98 -1.02 -0.85
CA ASP A 43 3.24 -2.30 -1.51
C ASP A 43 3.07 -2.24 -3.03
N LEU A 44 3.78 -1.27 -3.63
CA LEU A 44 3.82 -1.08 -5.09
C LEU A 44 4.68 -2.14 -5.79
N ILE A 45 5.64 -2.73 -5.05
CA ILE A 45 6.73 -3.57 -5.55
C ILE A 45 6.59 -5.02 -5.10
N ASP A 46 7.48 -5.84 -5.64
CA ASP A 46 7.65 -7.28 -5.37
C ASP A 46 6.52 -8.16 -5.97
N LYS A 47 6.79 -9.45 -6.04
CA LYS A 47 5.88 -10.52 -6.51
C LYS A 47 5.50 -10.43 -8.00
N GLY A 48 5.00 -9.29 -8.47
CA GLY A 48 4.65 -9.07 -9.88
C GLY A 48 5.85 -8.67 -10.75
N ASN A 49 5.65 -8.59 -12.06
CA ASN A 49 6.74 -8.50 -13.04
C ASN A 49 7.26 -7.07 -13.29
N PHE A 50 6.58 -6.00 -12.81
CA PHE A 50 6.85 -4.63 -13.26
C PHE A 50 6.96 -3.63 -12.10
N SER A 51 7.66 -3.98 -11.03
CA SER A 51 7.85 -3.13 -9.83
C SER A 51 8.37 -1.73 -10.19
N LYS A 52 9.44 -1.66 -10.99
CA LYS A 52 10.03 -0.39 -11.40
C LYS A 52 9.06 0.50 -12.21
N LYS A 53 8.25 -0.11 -13.10
CA LYS A 53 7.25 0.64 -13.87
C LYS A 53 6.14 1.21 -13.01
N VAL A 54 5.67 0.45 -12.02
CA VAL A 54 4.64 0.92 -11.08
C VAL A 54 5.15 2.12 -10.30
N VAL A 55 6.34 2.01 -9.69
CA VAL A 55 6.95 3.10 -8.91
C VAL A 55 7.18 4.34 -9.79
N GLN A 56 7.75 4.16 -10.99
CA GLN A 56 7.99 5.27 -11.91
C GLN A 56 6.67 5.97 -12.29
N TYR A 57 5.60 5.22 -12.53
CA TYR A 57 4.29 5.78 -12.85
C TYR A 57 3.74 6.64 -11.70
N VAL A 58 3.82 6.16 -10.45
CA VAL A 58 3.34 6.90 -9.27
C VAL A 58 4.10 8.21 -9.12
N ILE A 59 5.43 8.18 -9.29
CA ILE A 59 6.29 9.37 -9.22
C ILE A 59 5.96 10.36 -10.34
N ASP A 60 5.90 9.90 -11.59
CA ASP A 60 5.74 10.77 -12.77
C ASP A 60 4.36 11.46 -12.82
N ASN A 61 3.36 10.84 -12.21
CA ASN A 61 2.02 11.44 -12.10
C ASN A 61 1.78 12.16 -10.76
N ASN A 62 2.83 12.25 -9.92
CA ASN A 62 2.79 12.95 -8.64
C ASN A 62 1.64 12.46 -7.72
N HIS A 63 1.39 11.14 -7.73
CA HIS A 63 0.38 10.54 -6.87
C HIS A 63 0.91 10.38 -5.45
N ASP A 64 0.01 10.51 -4.47
CA ASP A 64 0.33 10.23 -3.07
C ASP A 64 0.47 8.72 -2.83
N CYS A 65 1.39 8.37 -1.94
CA CYS A 65 1.64 6.98 -1.55
C CYS A 65 2.06 6.89 -0.08
N ILE A 66 1.68 5.83 0.58
CA ILE A 66 2.12 5.48 1.93
C ILE A 66 3.24 4.45 1.83
N LEU A 67 4.18 4.49 2.76
CA LEU A 67 5.25 3.50 2.84
C LEU A 67 4.69 2.13 3.26
N GLY A 68 4.75 1.14 2.36
CA GLY A 68 4.44 -0.25 2.65
C GLY A 68 5.64 -1.00 3.28
N ASN A 69 5.36 -2.19 3.79
CA ASN A 69 6.43 -3.04 4.34
C ASN A 69 7.39 -3.54 3.24
N HIS A 70 6.92 -3.75 2.02
CA HIS A 70 7.76 -4.14 0.88
C HIS A 70 8.72 -3.03 0.46
N GLU A 71 8.29 -1.78 0.35
CA GLU A 71 9.18 -0.64 0.12
C GLU A 71 10.21 -0.50 1.26
N ASN A 72 9.79 -0.67 2.51
CA ASN A 72 10.69 -0.61 3.67
C ASN A 72 11.76 -1.70 3.63
N LEU A 73 11.41 -2.93 3.20
CA LEU A 73 12.36 -4.03 2.99
C LEU A 73 13.32 -3.72 1.84
N MET A 74 12.83 -3.21 0.72
CA MET A 74 13.69 -2.78 -0.40
C MET A 74 14.69 -1.72 0.04
N ILE A 75 14.25 -0.67 0.74
CA ILE A 75 15.14 0.38 1.28
C ILE A 75 16.28 -0.22 2.09
N LYS A 76 15.98 -1.24 2.89
CA LYS A 76 16.93 -1.87 3.80
C LYS A 76 17.92 -2.81 3.10
N TYR A 77 17.45 -3.57 2.10
CA TYR A 77 18.19 -4.74 1.63
C TYR A 77 18.64 -4.69 0.16
N ILE A 78 18.11 -3.82 -0.69
CA ILE A 78 18.37 -3.87 -2.15
C ILE A 78 19.86 -3.74 -2.50
N LYS A 79 20.60 -2.87 -1.81
CA LYS A 79 22.03 -2.65 -2.11
C LYS A 79 22.86 -3.89 -1.82
N ASP A 80 22.57 -4.58 -0.73
CA ASP A 80 23.26 -5.82 -0.38
C ASP A 80 22.82 -6.96 -1.32
N ALA A 81 21.54 -7.03 -1.68
CA ALA A 81 21.02 -8.03 -2.61
C ALA A 81 21.63 -7.91 -4.02
N LEU A 82 21.87 -6.71 -4.51
CA LEU A 82 22.55 -6.47 -5.79
C LEU A 82 24.04 -6.87 -5.78
N LEU A 83 24.64 -7.05 -4.61
CA LEU A 83 26.00 -7.53 -4.42
C LEU A 83 26.05 -9.03 -4.12
N ASP A 84 24.97 -9.76 -4.38
CA ASP A 84 24.80 -11.21 -4.09
C ASP A 84 25.09 -11.58 -2.62
N LYS A 85 24.97 -10.61 -1.71
CA LYS A 85 25.05 -10.88 -0.27
C LYS A 85 23.76 -11.56 0.19
N ASN A 86 23.88 -12.62 0.98
CA ASN A 86 22.71 -13.28 1.57
C ASN A 86 22.09 -12.36 2.63
N CYS A 87 21.09 -11.59 2.26
CA CYS A 87 20.66 -10.44 3.04
C CYS A 87 19.31 -10.57 3.70
N SER A 88 18.41 -11.44 3.28
CA SER A 88 17.13 -11.62 3.98
C SER A 88 16.16 -12.54 3.26
N ASN A 89 15.07 -12.87 3.96
CA ASN A 89 13.90 -13.52 3.34
C ASN A 89 13.23 -12.64 2.27
N TRP A 90 13.52 -11.31 2.21
CA TRP A 90 12.93 -10.41 1.24
C TRP A 90 13.26 -10.81 -0.20
N SER A 91 14.52 -11.15 -0.49
CA SER A 91 14.95 -11.62 -1.81
C SER A 91 14.43 -13.03 -2.17
N SER A 92 13.84 -13.75 -1.22
CA SER A 92 13.35 -15.11 -1.41
C SER A 92 12.09 -15.15 -2.27
N LYS A 93 12.08 -16.11 -3.23
CA LYS A 93 10.86 -16.44 -4.00
C LYS A 93 9.72 -16.93 -3.11
N LYS A 94 10.07 -17.63 -2.02
CA LYS A 94 9.09 -18.29 -1.14
C LYS A 94 8.28 -17.31 -0.29
N TYR A 95 8.91 -16.19 0.17
CA TYR A 95 8.30 -15.35 1.19
C TYR A 95 7.81 -14.01 0.61
N PHE A 96 8.71 -13.14 0.19
CA PHE A 96 8.36 -11.76 -0.17
C PHE A 96 8.38 -11.47 -1.67
N GLY A 97 9.03 -12.30 -2.47
CA GLY A 97 9.09 -12.13 -3.92
C GLY A 97 9.96 -10.98 -4.41
N GLY A 98 10.81 -10.41 -3.55
CA GLY A 98 11.69 -9.29 -3.88
C GLY A 98 12.72 -9.58 -4.96
N TYR A 99 12.98 -10.85 -5.29
CA TYR A 99 13.89 -11.23 -6.36
C TYR A 99 13.48 -10.62 -7.73
N LYS A 100 12.18 -10.48 -8.02
CA LYS A 100 11.70 -9.82 -9.25
C LYS A 100 12.03 -8.33 -9.25
N THR A 101 11.89 -7.68 -8.10
CA THR A 101 12.30 -6.28 -7.95
C THR A 101 13.81 -6.12 -8.13
N ILE A 102 14.63 -7.02 -7.55
CA ILE A 102 16.09 -7.00 -7.75
C ILE A 102 16.44 -7.11 -9.22
N GLU A 103 15.82 -8.04 -9.96
CA GLU A 103 16.03 -8.19 -11.42
C GLU A 103 15.63 -6.92 -12.19
N ASP A 104 14.54 -6.29 -11.83
CA ASP A 104 14.01 -5.08 -12.47
C ASP A 104 14.98 -3.88 -12.36
N TYR A 105 15.76 -3.82 -11.27
CA TYR A 105 16.71 -2.73 -11.00
C TYR A 105 18.17 -3.07 -11.28
N LYS A 106 18.51 -4.34 -11.53
CA LYS A 106 19.90 -4.85 -11.58
C LYS A 106 20.89 -4.03 -12.41
N TYR A 107 20.43 -3.40 -13.48
CA TYR A 107 21.28 -2.64 -14.40
C TYR A 107 20.84 -1.18 -14.54
N ASP A 108 20.01 -0.68 -13.63
CA ASP A 108 19.45 0.67 -13.69
C ASP A 108 19.64 1.41 -12.36
N ASN A 109 20.89 1.69 -12.05
CA ASN A 109 21.26 2.40 -10.82
C ASN A 109 20.63 3.80 -10.74
N LYS A 110 20.38 4.47 -11.86
CA LYS A 110 19.80 5.81 -11.89
C LYS A 110 18.36 5.78 -11.38
N SER A 111 17.54 4.89 -11.92
CA SER A 111 16.15 4.70 -11.43
C SER A 111 16.14 4.19 -10.00
N LEU A 112 17.06 3.28 -9.64
CA LEU A 112 17.17 2.75 -8.28
C LEU A 112 17.37 3.87 -7.26
N GLU A 113 18.37 4.72 -7.42
CA GLU A 113 18.67 5.79 -6.46
C GLU A 113 17.51 6.83 -6.40
N LYS A 114 16.92 7.18 -7.55
CA LYS A 114 15.73 8.06 -7.61
C LYS A 114 14.56 7.46 -6.80
N HIS A 115 14.24 6.19 -7.06
CA HIS A 115 13.11 5.52 -6.42
C HIS A 115 13.34 5.26 -4.94
N LEU A 116 14.55 4.87 -4.53
CA LEU A 116 14.91 4.73 -3.12
C LEU A 116 14.82 6.07 -2.36
N SER A 117 15.26 7.17 -2.98
CA SER A 117 15.13 8.49 -2.39
C SER A 117 13.67 8.87 -2.16
N TRP A 118 12.83 8.61 -3.16
CA TRP A 118 11.39 8.85 -3.08
C TRP A 118 10.73 7.96 -2.00
N MET A 119 10.99 6.64 -2.01
CA MET A 119 10.44 5.72 -1.01
C MET A 119 10.79 6.12 0.43
N LYS A 120 12.02 6.60 0.66
CA LYS A 120 12.44 7.10 1.99
C LYS A 120 11.70 8.35 2.45
N SER A 121 11.11 9.10 1.53
CA SER A 121 10.31 10.30 1.85
C SER A 121 8.84 10.00 2.09
N LEU A 122 8.38 8.78 1.81
CA LEU A 122 6.98 8.40 1.96
C LEU A 122 6.52 8.47 3.42
N PRO A 123 5.31 9.04 3.65
CA PRO A 123 4.69 9.03 4.96
C PRO A 123 4.24 7.62 5.36
N ARG A 124 4.09 7.37 6.65
CA ARG A 124 3.55 6.11 7.17
C ARG A 124 2.04 6.10 7.29
N TYR A 125 1.42 7.27 7.21
CA TYR A 125 -0.02 7.45 7.15
C TYR A 125 -0.38 8.76 6.48
N ILE A 126 -1.59 8.83 5.97
CA ILE A 126 -2.23 10.05 5.48
C ILE A 126 -3.55 10.24 6.21
N MET A 127 -3.85 11.47 6.64
CA MET A 127 -5.14 11.86 7.18
C MET A 127 -5.89 12.73 6.19
N ILE A 128 -7.15 12.38 5.90
CA ILE A 128 -8.09 13.19 5.13
C ILE A 128 -9.40 13.20 5.90
N ASP A 129 -9.70 14.29 6.61
CA ASP A 129 -10.86 14.40 7.48
C ASP A 129 -10.95 13.23 8.49
N GLN A 130 -12.01 12.42 8.45
CA GLN A 130 -12.16 11.22 9.28
C GLN A 130 -11.42 9.99 8.75
N TYR A 131 -10.79 10.05 7.59
CA TYR A 131 -10.09 8.90 7.02
C TYR A 131 -8.63 8.84 7.47
N PHE A 132 -8.28 7.77 8.17
CA PHE A 132 -6.92 7.42 8.56
C PHE A 132 -6.41 6.34 7.62
N ILE A 133 -5.56 6.74 6.67
CA ILE A 133 -5.06 5.86 5.60
C ILE A 133 -3.67 5.37 6.01
N THR A 134 -3.50 4.04 6.08
CA THR A 134 -2.26 3.37 6.49
C THR A 134 -1.97 2.19 5.58
N HIS A 135 -0.74 1.66 5.61
CA HIS A 135 -0.47 0.45 4.85
C HIS A 135 -1.15 -0.77 5.49
N ALA A 136 -0.96 -0.98 6.79
CA ALA A 136 -1.55 -2.09 7.54
C ALA A 136 -2.68 -1.60 8.46
N PHE A 137 -3.46 -2.51 9.03
CA PHE A 137 -4.49 -2.19 10.00
C PHE A 137 -3.91 -1.45 11.21
N ALA A 138 -4.33 -0.23 11.44
CA ALA A 138 -3.68 0.65 12.39
C ALA A 138 -4.62 1.43 13.32
N LEU A 139 -5.91 1.14 13.31
CA LEU A 139 -6.88 1.81 14.16
C LEU A 139 -6.49 1.80 15.67
N PRO A 140 -5.97 0.69 16.23
CA PRO A 140 -5.48 0.66 17.62
C PRO A 140 -4.34 1.63 17.91
N TYR A 141 -3.62 2.05 16.89
CA TYR A 141 -2.48 2.95 17.01
C TYR A 141 -2.82 4.41 16.73
N TYR A 142 -4.06 4.72 16.36
CA TYR A 142 -4.47 6.05 15.89
C TYR A 142 -4.05 7.18 16.85
N LYS A 143 -4.28 7.04 18.16
CA LYS A 143 -3.91 8.05 19.18
C LYS A 143 -2.40 8.20 19.38
N ARG A 144 -1.61 7.17 19.04
CA ARG A 144 -0.15 7.12 19.19
C ARG A 144 0.60 7.08 17.86
N ARG A 145 -0.08 7.34 16.74
CA ARG A 145 0.43 7.17 15.36
C ARG A 145 1.74 7.90 15.06
N ASP A 146 2.05 8.96 15.81
CA ASP A 146 3.28 9.75 15.63
C ASP A 146 4.45 9.24 16.49
N THR A 147 4.22 8.27 17.36
CA THR A 147 5.29 7.73 18.22
C THR A 147 6.11 6.68 17.48
N LYS A 148 7.39 6.52 17.90
CA LYS A 148 8.32 5.57 17.26
C LYS A 148 7.90 4.12 17.46
N GLU A 149 7.28 3.82 18.58
CA GLU A 149 6.92 2.47 19.03
C GLU A 149 5.91 1.80 18.10
N VAL A 150 5.00 2.58 17.50
CA VAL A 150 3.94 2.05 16.63
C VAL A 150 4.26 2.10 15.14
N GLN A 151 5.40 2.67 14.75
CA GLN A 151 5.75 2.85 13.34
C GLN A 151 5.83 1.51 12.56
N SER A 152 6.26 0.44 13.19
CA SER A 152 6.25 -0.91 12.60
C SER A 152 4.82 -1.41 12.43
N GLY A 153 3.96 -1.24 13.44
CA GLY A 153 2.57 -1.66 13.41
C GLY A 153 1.75 -1.00 12.28
N LEU A 154 2.04 0.28 11.95
CA LEU A 154 1.39 0.96 10.82
C LEU A 154 1.66 0.28 9.46
N MET A 155 2.68 -0.58 9.37
CA MET A 155 3.09 -1.24 8.14
C MET A 155 2.90 -2.77 8.14
N SER A 156 2.63 -3.42 9.28
CA SER A 156 2.66 -4.89 9.35
C SER A 156 1.62 -5.53 10.25
N ASN A 157 0.80 -4.75 10.93
CA ASN A 157 -0.25 -5.27 11.80
C ASN A 157 -1.43 -5.82 10.99
N ARG A 158 -2.11 -6.86 11.51
CA ARG A 158 -3.26 -7.49 10.86
C ARG A 158 -4.43 -7.63 11.82
N PRO A 159 -5.68 -7.41 11.36
CA PRO A 159 -6.85 -7.77 12.15
C PRO A 159 -6.89 -9.26 12.53
N SER A 160 -6.39 -10.14 11.66
CA SER A 160 -6.35 -11.59 11.90
C SER A 160 -5.41 -11.99 13.05
N ASP A 161 -4.44 -11.16 13.41
CA ASP A 161 -3.50 -11.41 14.51
C ASP A 161 -4.13 -11.15 15.91
N LYS A 162 -5.44 -10.91 15.97
CA LYS A 162 -6.23 -10.57 17.16
C LYS A 162 -5.93 -11.46 18.37
N GLU A 163 -5.88 -12.77 18.16
CA GLU A 163 -5.67 -13.75 19.24
C GLU A 163 -4.24 -13.70 19.81
N GLU A 164 -3.25 -13.39 18.95
CA GLU A 164 -1.84 -13.35 19.33
C GLU A 164 -1.52 -12.13 20.23
N TRP A 165 -2.27 -11.03 20.05
CA TRP A 165 -1.99 -9.76 20.75
C TRP A 165 -2.77 -9.62 22.05
N GLY A 166 -3.74 -10.50 22.36
CA GLY A 166 -4.54 -10.47 23.58
C GLY A 166 -5.37 -9.18 23.74
N TRP A 167 -5.64 -8.48 22.67
CA TRP A 167 -6.38 -7.23 22.68
C TRP A 167 -7.83 -7.46 22.27
N ASP A 168 -8.74 -7.11 23.12
CA ASP A 168 -10.16 -6.95 22.78
C ASP A 168 -10.34 -5.58 22.13
N TRP A 169 -9.92 -5.49 20.85
CA TRP A 169 -9.87 -4.23 20.13
C TRP A 169 -11.22 -3.80 19.52
N GLU A 170 -12.27 -4.60 19.70
CA GLU A 170 -13.64 -4.22 19.33
C GLU A 170 -14.22 -3.18 20.30
N ASP A 171 -13.73 -3.15 21.55
CA ASP A 171 -14.18 -2.20 22.57
C ASP A 171 -13.40 -0.88 22.49
N GLY A 172 -14.12 0.23 22.16
CA GLY A 172 -13.61 1.59 22.33
C GLY A 172 -13.11 2.30 21.06
N PHE A 173 -13.17 1.71 19.86
CA PHE A 173 -12.84 2.41 18.62
C PHE A 173 -14.03 3.17 18.01
N GLU A 174 -15.23 2.84 18.43
CA GLU A 174 -16.46 3.54 18.04
C GLU A 174 -16.42 5.03 18.39
N ASP A 175 -15.75 5.37 19.48
CA ASP A 175 -15.59 6.75 19.96
C ASP A 175 -14.62 7.60 19.13
N TYR A 176 -13.86 7.00 18.20
CA TYR A 176 -12.84 7.78 17.48
C TYR A 176 -13.40 8.61 16.32
N ASN A 177 -14.61 8.31 15.84
CA ASN A 177 -15.18 8.91 14.63
C ASN A 177 -14.17 8.91 13.46
N ILE A 178 -13.37 7.84 13.36
CA ILE A 178 -12.29 7.65 12.39
C ILE A 178 -12.54 6.36 11.63
N THR A 179 -12.35 6.39 10.33
CA THR A 179 -12.33 5.21 9.47
C THR A 179 -10.89 4.94 9.02
N ASN A 180 -10.34 3.78 9.39
CA ASN A 180 -9.02 3.34 8.93
C ASN A 180 -9.18 2.61 7.58
N ILE A 181 -8.50 3.09 6.54
CA ILE A 181 -8.41 2.42 5.24
C ILE A 181 -6.99 1.88 5.07
N TYR A 182 -6.85 0.58 4.73
CA TYR A 182 -5.55 -0.09 4.71
C TYR A 182 -5.49 -1.22 3.67
N GLY A 183 -4.26 -1.64 3.32
CA GLY A 183 -3.92 -2.78 2.47
C GLY A 183 -3.35 -3.95 3.27
N HIS A 184 -2.22 -4.53 2.82
CA HIS A 184 -1.38 -5.52 3.50
C HIS A 184 -2.00 -6.89 3.75
N GLU A 185 -3.21 -6.97 4.22
CA GLU A 185 -3.94 -8.22 4.46
C GLU A 185 -5.02 -8.42 3.41
N VAL A 186 -4.92 -9.54 2.69
CA VAL A 186 -5.85 -9.84 1.59
C VAL A 186 -7.25 -10.11 2.14
N VAL A 187 -8.22 -9.33 1.66
CA VAL A 187 -9.65 -9.53 1.93
C VAL A 187 -10.35 -10.12 0.72
N GLU A 188 -11.32 -10.99 0.94
CA GLU A 188 -12.15 -11.52 -0.16
C GLU A 188 -13.20 -10.51 -0.62
N GLN A 189 -13.76 -9.78 0.35
CA GLN A 189 -14.76 -8.72 0.11
C GLN A 189 -14.42 -7.50 0.94
N ILE A 190 -14.57 -6.33 0.33
CA ILE A 190 -14.39 -5.04 1.01
C ILE A 190 -15.68 -4.69 1.73
N ASP A 191 -15.62 -4.55 3.05
CA ASP A 191 -16.77 -4.13 3.87
C ASP A 191 -16.64 -2.63 4.21
N ILE A 192 -17.46 -1.82 3.56
CA ILE A 192 -17.45 -0.35 3.72
C ILE A 192 -18.25 0.15 4.93
N ASN A 193 -18.92 -0.73 5.66
CA ASN A 193 -19.76 -0.35 6.81
C ASN A 193 -18.99 -0.35 8.14
N LYS A 194 -17.72 -0.75 8.12
CA LYS A 194 -16.88 -0.80 9.33
C LYS A 194 -16.04 0.47 9.48
N ASN A 195 -15.57 0.71 10.72
CA ASN A 195 -14.58 1.77 11.03
C ASN A 195 -13.19 1.44 10.47
N PHE A 196 -12.99 0.25 9.90
CA PHE A 196 -11.76 -0.17 9.24
C PHE A 196 -12.09 -0.93 7.95
N ILE A 197 -11.45 -0.51 6.86
CA ILE A 197 -11.74 -0.98 5.51
C ILE A 197 -10.44 -1.50 4.91
N GLY A 198 -10.30 -2.83 4.83
CA GLY A 198 -9.23 -3.48 4.08
C GLY A 198 -9.53 -3.43 2.58
N ILE A 199 -8.57 -2.96 1.78
CA ILE A 199 -8.75 -2.81 0.32
C ILE A 199 -7.75 -3.61 -0.53
N ASP A 200 -6.85 -4.38 0.10
CA ASP A 200 -6.05 -5.36 -0.64
C ASP A 200 -6.93 -6.55 -1.02
N THR A 201 -7.25 -6.68 -2.28
CA THR A 201 -8.07 -7.77 -2.82
C THR A 201 -7.24 -8.82 -3.54
N GLY A 202 -5.95 -8.91 -3.25
CA GLY A 202 -5.06 -9.98 -3.66
C GLY A 202 -4.69 -9.96 -5.14
N CYS A 203 -4.47 -8.79 -5.73
CA CYS A 203 -4.17 -8.64 -7.15
C CYS A 203 -3.08 -9.61 -7.62
N VAL A 204 -1.91 -9.57 -7.02
CA VAL A 204 -0.76 -10.38 -7.43
C VAL A 204 -0.94 -11.89 -7.20
N TYR A 205 -1.94 -12.28 -6.44
CA TYR A 205 -2.32 -13.68 -6.21
C TYR A 205 -3.39 -14.19 -7.19
N GLY A 206 -3.57 -13.50 -8.31
CA GLY A 206 -4.51 -13.92 -9.35
C GLY A 206 -5.95 -13.44 -9.12
N LYS A 207 -6.17 -12.50 -8.19
CA LYS A 207 -7.48 -11.94 -7.88
C LYS A 207 -7.65 -10.55 -8.52
N ARG A 208 -8.04 -9.54 -7.75
CA ARG A 208 -8.42 -8.21 -8.24
C ARG A 208 -7.52 -7.12 -7.67
N LEU A 209 -7.37 -6.00 -8.40
CA LEU A 209 -6.92 -4.74 -7.86
C LEU A 209 -8.13 -3.84 -7.63
N SER A 210 -8.24 -3.28 -6.44
CA SER A 210 -9.40 -2.49 -6.03
C SER A 210 -9.02 -1.08 -5.62
N ALA A 211 -9.94 -0.16 -5.84
CA ALA A 211 -9.91 1.19 -5.33
C ALA A 211 -11.24 1.52 -4.64
N ILE A 212 -11.19 2.38 -3.61
CA ILE A 212 -12.37 2.98 -3.00
C ILE A 212 -12.41 4.48 -3.31
N GLU A 213 -13.54 4.97 -3.80
CA GLU A 213 -13.82 6.41 -3.89
C GLU A 213 -14.39 6.88 -2.55
N LEU A 214 -13.76 7.90 -1.94
CA LEU A 214 -14.04 8.26 -0.53
C LEU A 214 -15.39 8.91 -0.32
N SER A 215 -15.83 9.79 -1.24
CA SER A 215 -17.05 10.57 -1.03
C SER A 215 -18.32 9.75 -1.24
N LYS A 216 -18.30 8.87 -2.25
CA LYS A 216 -19.42 7.99 -2.62
C LYS A 216 -19.34 6.63 -1.92
N LYS A 217 -18.19 6.30 -1.33
CA LYS A 217 -17.86 4.96 -0.82
C LYS A 217 -18.04 3.87 -1.88
N GLU A 218 -17.72 4.18 -3.13
CA GLU A 218 -17.84 3.27 -4.26
C GLU A 218 -16.57 2.45 -4.43
N ILE A 219 -16.72 1.13 -4.63
CA ILE A 219 -15.62 0.22 -4.90
C ILE A 219 -15.52 -0.03 -6.40
N ILE A 220 -14.33 0.20 -6.95
CA ILE A 220 -14.01 -0.08 -8.34
C ILE A 220 -12.92 -1.13 -8.36
N SER A 221 -13.14 -2.22 -9.10
CA SER A 221 -12.20 -3.32 -9.19
C SER A 221 -11.95 -3.77 -10.63
N VAL A 222 -10.77 -4.34 -10.86
CA VAL A 222 -10.39 -4.99 -12.11
C VAL A 222 -9.70 -6.32 -11.81
N GLU A 223 -9.97 -7.32 -12.64
CA GLU A 223 -9.26 -8.59 -12.60
C GLU A 223 -7.81 -8.41 -13.01
N ILE A 224 -6.94 -9.30 -12.51
CA ILE A 224 -5.51 -9.28 -12.85
C ILE A 224 -5.28 -9.44 -14.34
N ASN A 225 -4.34 -8.70 -14.87
CA ASN A 225 -3.83 -8.90 -16.22
C ASN A 225 -2.75 -9.97 -16.24
N SER A 226 -2.88 -10.99 -17.09
CA SER A 226 -1.94 -12.13 -17.14
C SER A 226 -0.48 -11.74 -17.48
N LYS A 227 -0.24 -10.52 -17.97
CA LYS A 227 1.13 -10.03 -18.20
C LYS A 227 1.88 -9.69 -16.92
N ASP A 228 1.16 -9.49 -15.81
CA ASP A 228 1.72 -8.97 -14.57
C ASP A 228 2.33 -10.05 -13.67
N ILE A 229 2.04 -11.33 -13.93
CA ILE A 229 2.47 -12.48 -13.11
C ILE A 229 3.13 -13.58 -13.95
#